data_9fe8b7638ac2fd8c9b28e3884843c826
#
_entry.id   9fe8b7638ac2fd8c9b28e3884843c826
#
_cell.length_a   1.000
_cell.length_b   1.000
_cell.length_c   1.000
_cell.angle_alpha   90.00
_cell.angle_beta   90.00
_cell.angle_gamma   90.00
#
_symmetry.space_group_name_H-M   'P 1'
#
loop_
_entity.id
_entity.type
_entity.pdbx_description
1 polymer ?
#
loop_
_entity_poly.entity_id
_entity_poly.type
_entity_poly.pdbx_seq_one_letter_code
_entity_poly.pdbx_strand_id
1 'polypeptide(L)'
;MIYVGAPLPATRRFDPRSGGRILGGMSEFVSTAALTDARKTFERLRAAMRETIKGKDEVVEMVLICLAAGGHLLVEDLPGVGKTTLAYSLARSMDCAFSRIQFTSDLLPSDVTGVSIYDDAAKAFVFKRGPIFANIVLADEINRATPKTQSALLEVMDRARVTVDGVPHAVGSPFLVFATQNPVDYEGTFPLPESQMDRFLMRLHIGYPQVGDEMEILRSARIGYDAIQMRAVATSAEILAAQALVSQVYIEESVLEYLLKIVTATRTESEFRAGISVRGGLALRQAAQARALLLGRDFVLPDDIQELVGPVFGHRLGLARGSFDPREERPAVVSALKRIVGAIAIPN
;
A
#
# COMPACT_ATOMS: atom_id res chain seq x y z
N MET A 1 0.72 23.66 -26.70
CA MET A 1 0.61 24.84 -25.82
C MET A 1 1.44 24.60 -24.59
N ILE A 2 2.63 25.18 -24.53
CA ILE A 2 3.65 24.99 -23.49
C ILE A 2 3.36 26.03 -22.39
N TYR A 3 3.08 25.54 -21.17
CA TYR A 3 2.94 26.42 -20.01
C TYR A 3 4.33 26.84 -19.51
N VAL A 4 4.64 28.08 -19.65
CA VAL A 4 5.83 28.73 -19.06
C VAL A 4 5.49 29.16 -17.65
N GLY A 5 6.09 28.52 -16.65
CA GLY A 5 5.90 28.84 -15.24
C GLY A 5 6.65 30.12 -14.85
N ALA A 6 6.06 30.88 -13.93
CA ALA A 6 6.64 32.06 -13.32
C ALA A 6 7.87 31.70 -12.44
N PRO A 7 8.85 32.62 -12.28
CA PRO A 7 10.08 32.37 -11.53
C PRO A 7 9.82 32.26 -10.02
N LEU A 8 10.49 31.30 -9.39
CA LEU A 8 10.51 31.09 -7.94
C LEU A 8 11.22 32.25 -7.21
N PRO A 9 10.75 32.67 -6.03
CA PRO A 9 11.43 33.69 -5.24
C PRO A 9 12.73 33.17 -4.62
N ALA A 10 13.71 34.06 -4.52
CA ALA A 10 15.08 33.82 -4.11
C ALA A 10 15.23 33.13 -2.75
N THR A 11 16.10 32.12 -2.70
CA THR A 11 16.55 31.38 -1.51
C THR A 11 17.22 32.30 -0.49
N ARG A 12 16.71 32.31 0.76
CA ARG A 12 17.45 32.89 1.91
C ARG A 12 18.30 31.79 2.57
N ARG A 13 19.58 32.12 2.79
CA ARG A 13 20.53 31.28 3.51
C ARG A 13 20.14 31.14 4.99
N PHE A 14 20.18 29.93 5.51
CA PHE A 14 19.98 29.60 6.91
C PHE A 14 21.20 29.98 7.74
N ASP A 15 21.02 30.72 8.83
CA ASP A 15 22.06 30.97 9.84
C ASP A 15 21.66 30.26 11.14
N PRO A 16 22.43 29.23 11.56
CA PRO A 16 22.09 28.41 12.72
C PRO A 16 22.30 29.12 14.07
N ARG A 17 22.73 30.36 14.10
CA ARG A 17 23.05 31.07 15.35
C ARG A 17 22.04 32.16 15.75
N SER A 18 21.03 32.42 14.94
CA SER A 18 19.98 33.38 15.28
C SER A 18 18.72 32.67 15.75
N GLY A 19 18.45 32.69 17.04
CA GLY A 19 17.17 32.25 17.65
C GLY A 19 15.99 33.17 17.28
N GLY A 20 15.82 33.52 16.02
CA GLY A 20 14.80 34.40 15.48
C GLY A 20 13.70 33.60 14.79
N ARG A 21 12.47 33.74 15.26
CA ARG A 21 11.24 33.31 14.56
C ARG A 21 11.25 33.80 13.13
N ILE A 22 11.26 32.89 12.16
CA ILE A 22 11.00 33.20 10.75
C ILE A 22 9.48 33.21 10.55
N LEU A 23 8.90 34.41 10.46
CA LEU A 23 7.55 34.66 9.93
C LEU A 23 7.64 34.66 8.39
N GLY A 24 7.12 33.63 7.75
CA GLY A 24 7.02 33.61 6.29
C GLY A 24 6.79 32.20 5.75
N GLY A 25 5.50 31.79 5.60
CA GLY A 25 5.10 30.50 5.02
C GLY A 25 5.15 29.39 6.06
N MET A 26 4.20 29.35 6.97
CA MET A 26 4.03 28.24 7.91
C MET A 26 3.61 26.98 7.14
N SER A 27 4.56 26.06 6.85
CA SER A 27 4.18 24.66 6.93
C SER A 27 3.84 24.42 8.41
N GLU A 28 2.58 24.23 8.74
CA GLU A 28 2.19 23.81 10.08
C GLU A 28 2.89 22.49 10.35
N PHE A 29 3.91 22.50 11.23
CA PHE A 29 4.52 21.29 11.75
C PHE A 29 3.42 20.45 12.39
N VAL A 30 3.47 19.12 12.19
CA VAL A 30 2.53 18.21 12.84
C VAL A 30 2.53 18.50 14.33
N SER A 31 1.36 18.78 14.92
CA SER A 31 1.31 19.03 16.35
C SER A 31 1.77 17.78 17.11
N THR A 32 2.59 17.97 18.14
CA THR A 32 3.11 16.85 18.97
C THR A 32 1.98 15.97 19.53
N ALA A 33 0.83 16.57 19.85
CA ALA A 33 -0.36 15.85 20.30
C ALA A 33 -0.92 14.94 19.19
N ALA A 34 -1.14 15.46 17.99
CA ALA A 34 -1.67 14.70 16.85
C ALA A 34 -0.73 13.55 16.45
N LEU A 35 0.58 13.81 16.48
CA LEU A 35 1.59 12.77 16.24
C LEU A 35 1.53 11.64 17.28
N THR A 36 1.41 12.02 18.55
CA THR A 36 1.31 11.07 19.65
C THR A 36 0.04 10.23 19.56
N ASP A 37 -1.08 10.83 19.19
CA ASP A 37 -2.36 10.13 19.04
C ASP A 37 -2.33 9.18 17.83
N ALA A 38 -1.81 9.60 16.70
CA ALA A 38 -1.61 8.74 15.53
C ALA A 38 -0.73 7.53 15.89
N ARG A 39 0.43 7.77 16.52
CA ARG A 39 1.33 6.70 16.97
C ARG A 39 0.61 5.70 17.88
N LYS A 40 -0.09 6.16 18.94
CA LYS A 40 -0.83 5.30 19.87
C LYS A 40 -1.90 4.46 19.14
N THR A 41 -2.60 5.04 18.16
CA THR A 41 -3.59 4.33 17.36
C THR A 41 -2.94 3.17 16.60
N PHE A 42 -1.82 3.41 15.93
CA PHE A 42 -1.12 2.35 15.20
C PHE A 42 -0.40 1.35 16.13
N GLU A 43 0.04 1.74 17.32
CA GLU A 43 0.55 0.79 18.33
C GLU A 43 -0.55 -0.18 18.80
N ARG A 44 -1.78 0.30 19.03
CA ARG A 44 -2.93 -0.57 19.37
C ARG A 44 -3.26 -1.53 18.23
N LEU A 45 -3.28 -1.05 16.98
CA LEU A 45 -3.51 -1.89 15.80
C LEU A 45 -2.43 -2.96 15.66
N ARG A 46 -1.16 -2.59 15.80
CA ARG A 46 -0.02 -3.50 15.75
C ARG A 46 -0.15 -4.61 16.80
N ALA A 47 -0.45 -4.25 18.04
CA ALA A 47 -0.62 -5.21 19.13
C ALA A 47 -1.77 -6.19 18.82
N ALA A 48 -2.95 -5.68 18.43
CA ALA A 48 -4.10 -6.50 18.11
C ALA A 48 -3.85 -7.45 16.92
N MET A 49 -3.18 -6.98 15.87
CA MET A 49 -2.86 -7.82 14.71
C MET A 49 -1.86 -8.93 15.05
N ARG A 50 -0.83 -8.64 15.88
CA ARG A 50 0.16 -9.63 16.33
C ARG A 50 -0.42 -10.78 17.16
N GLU A 51 -1.52 -10.54 17.86
CA GLU A 51 -2.23 -11.60 18.57
C GLU A 51 -2.80 -12.67 17.63
N THR A 52 -3.19 -12.26 16.40
CA THR A 52 -3.80 -13.14 15.41
C THR A 52 -2.80 -13.61 14.37
N ILE A 53 -1.90 -12.75 13.93
CA ILE A 53 -0.90 -13.02 12.89
C ILE A 53 0.43 -13.34 13.57
N LYS A 54 0.67 -14.64 13.78
CA LYS A 54 1.86 -15.12 14.52
C LYS A 54 3.12 -15.10 13.67
N GLY A 55 4.23 -14.62 14.25
CA GLY A 55 5.56 -14.67 13.65
C GLY A 55 5.76 -13.85 12.38
N LYS A 56 4.89 -12.85 12.11
CA LYS A 56 4.93 -12.03 10.88
C LYS A 56 4.92 -10.53 11.20
N ASP A 57 5.71 -10.13 12.18
CA ASP A 57 5.77 -8.75 12.66
C ASP A 57 6.13 -7.75 11.56
N GLU A 58 7.08 -8.09 10.68
CA GLU A 58 7.48 -7.25 9.54
C GLU A 58 6.33 -7.08 8.55
N VAL A 59 5.57 -8.15 8.26
CA VAL A 59 4.40 -8.08 7.37
C VAL A 59 3.33 -7.19 7.97
N VAL A 60 3.04 -7.32 9.26
CA VAL A 60 2.09 -6.45 9.99
C VAL A 60 2.53 -4.99 9.90
N GLU A 61 3.83 -4.72 10.11
CA GLU A 61 4.36 -3.35 10.01
C GLU A 61 4.16 -2.76 8.61
N MET A 62 4.49 -3.50 7.55
CA MET A 62 4.30 -3.05 6.16
C MET A 62 2.82 -2.80 5.83
N VAL A 63 1.91 -3.65 6.32
CA VAL A 63 0.46 -3.44 6.17
C VAL A 63 0.02 -2.12 6.83
N LEU A 64 0.49 -1.85 8.03
CA LEU A 64 0.17 -0.62 8.76
C LEU A 64 0.75 0.62 8.10
N ILE A 65 1.99 0.55 7.57
CA ILE A 65 2.59 1.63 6.77
C ILE A 65 1.75 1.89 5.52
N CYS A 66 1.33 0.84 4.81
CA CYS A 66 0.49 0.97 3.63
C CYS A 66 -0.88 1.59 3.95
N LEU A 67 -1.50 1.18 5.06
CA LEU A 67 -2.75 1.78 5.55
C LEU A 67 -2.55 3.26 5.86
N ALA A 68 -1.52 3.63 6.62
CA ALA A 68 -1.23 5.03 6.97
C ALA A 68 -0.94 5.88 5.74
N ALA A 69 -0.25 5.34 4.76
CA ALA A 69 0.01 5.98 3.47
C ALA A 69 -1.23 6.09 2.57
N GLY A 70 -2.37 5.49 2.94
CA GLY A 70 -3.56 5.45 2.08
C GLY A 70 -3.33 4.68 0.77
N GLY A 71 -2.43 3.69 0.78
CA GLY A 71 -2.06 2.89 -0.39
C GLY A 71 -2.79 1.56 -0.47
N HIS A 72 -2.43 0.75 -1.47
CA HIS A 72 -2.95 -0.59 -1.72
C HIS A 72 -1.81 -1.60 -1.75
N LEU A 73 -2.09 -2.84 -1.39
CA LEU A 73 -1.13 -3.92 -1.26
C LEU A 73 -1.28 -4.97 -2.36
N LEU A 74 -0.15 -5.40 -2.91
CA LEU A 74 -0.04 -6.60 -3.73
C LEU A 74 0.62 -7.70 -2.89
N VAL A 75 -0.05 -8.83 -2.71
CA VAL A 75 0.48 -9.98 -1.96
C VAL A 75 0.77 -11.10 -2.95
N GLU A 76 2.03 -11.37 -3.18
CA GLU A 76 2.47 -12.48 -4.05
C GLU A 76 2.90 -13.64 -3.17
N ASP A 77 2.06 -14.69 -3.09
CA ASP A 77 2.34 -15.82 -2.20
C ASP A 77 1.55 -17.07 -2.54
N LEU A 78 2.00 -18.20 -2.01
CA LEU A 78 1.33 -19.48 -2.11
C LEU A 78 -0.05 -19.46 -1.44
N PRO A 79 -0.96 -20.36 -1.81
CA PRO A 79 -2.22 -20.56 -1.09
C PRO A 79 -1.96 -20.99 0.37
N GLY A 80 -2.87 -20.62 1.28
CA GLY A 80 -2.84 -21.11 2.67
C GLY A 80 -1.91 -20.39 3.64
N VAL A 81 -1.16 -19.37 3.24
CA VAL A 81 -0.22 -18.63 4.12
C VAL A 81 -0.88 -17.55 5.01
N GLY A 82 -2.22 -17.45 5.03
CA GLY A 82 -2.92 -16.52 5.92
C GLY A 82 -3.28 -15.16 5.30
N LYS A 83 -3.30 -15.00 3.96
CA LYS A 83 -3.66 -13.75 3.28
C LYS A 83 -5.01 -13.21 3.72
N THR A 84 -6.04 -14.06 3.74
CA THR A 84 -7.40 -13.69 4.18
C THR A 84 -7.43 -13.32 5.65
N THR A 85 -6.72 -14.08 6.50
CA THR A 85 -6.59 -13.81 7.93
C THR A 85 -6.00 -12.42 8.18
N LEU A 86 -4.95 -12.06 7.45
CA LEU A 86 -4.28 -10.77 7.54
C LEU A 86 -5.22 -9.59 7.20
N ALA A 87 -5.90 -9.66 6.05
CA ALA A 87 -6.81 -8.60 5.60
C ALA A 87 -8.04 -8.48 6.52
N TYR A 88 -8.61 -9.61 6.94
CA TYR A 88 -9.76 -9.65 7.85
C TYR A 88 -9.40 -9.12 9.24
N SER A 89 -8.24 -9.50 9.79
CA SER A 89 -7.76 -9.00 11.09
C SER A 89 -7.60 -7.49 11.09
N LEU A 90 -7.06 -6.92 10.00
CA LEU A 90 -6.96 -5.48 9.87
C LEU A 90 -8.35 -4.82 9.89
N ALA A 91 -9.30 -5.31 9.11
CA ALA A 91 -10.65 -4.75 9.07
C ALA A 91 -11.34 -4.81 10.44
N ARG A 92 -11.26 -5.97 11.13
CA ARG A 92 -11.86 -6.16 12.45
C ARG A 92 -11.21 -5.30 13.53
N SER A 93 -9.90 -5.05 13.44
CA SER A 93 -9.20 -4.20 14.40
C SER A 93 -9.62 -2.73 14.33
N MET A 94 -10.25 -2.29 13.22
CA MET A 94 -10.69 -0.92 12.96
C MET A 94 -12.22 -0.76 12.93
N ASP A 95 -12.99 -1.81 13.21
CA ASP A 95 -14.45 -1.85 13.01
C ASP A 95 -14.87 -1.42 11.60
N CYS A 96 -14.12 -1.89 10.61
CA CYS A 96 -14.34 -1.59 9.20
C CYS A 96 -14.99 -2.73 8.45
N ALA A 97 -15.77 -2.41 7.42
CA ALA A 97 -16.36 -3.39 6.53
C ALA A 97 -15.26 -4.13 5.75
N PHE A 98 -15.35 -5.46 5.76
CA PHE A 98 -14.50 -6.37 5.00
C PHE A 98 -15.28 -7.02 3.87
N SER A 99 -14.65 -7.16 2.71
CA SER A 99 -15.19 -7.92 1.58
C SER A 99 -14.08 -8.76 0.96
N ARG A 100 -14.42 -10.00 0.58
CA ARG A 100 -13.55 -10.88 -0.21
C ARG A 100 -14.19 -11.09 -1.58
N ILE A 101 -13.40 -10.83 -2.62
CA ILE A 101 -13.77 -11.05 -4.01
C ILE A 101 -12.82 -12.10 -4.57
N GLN A 102 -13.33 -13.29 -4.88
CA GLN A 102 -12.55 -14.32 -5.56
C GLN A 102 -12.58 -14.02 -7.07
N PHE A 103 -11.43 -13.75 -7.65
CA PHE A 103 -11.31 -13.48 -9.08
C PHE A 103 -11.25 -14.79 -9.86
N THR A 104 -12.12 -14.91 -10.87
CA THR A 104 -12.22 -16.07 -11.76
C THR A 104 -12.32 -15.57 -13.21
N SER A 105 -12.10 -16.45 -14.19
CA SER A 105 -12.10 -16.09 -15.59
C SER A 105 -13.46 -15.61 -16.12
N ASP A 106 -14.55 -16.00 -15.47
CA ASP A 106 -15.93 -15.66 -15.78
C ASP A 106 -16.46 -14.43 -15.01
N LEU A 107 -15.70 -13.92 -14.00
CA LEU A 107 -16.11 -12.76 -13.23
C LEU A 107 -16.22 -11.51 -14.10
N LEU A 108 -17.37 -10.84 -14.04
CA LEU A 108 -17.64 -9.61 -14.78
C LEU A 108 -17.27 -8.35 -13.94
N PRO A 109 -16.97 -7.22 -14.58
CA PRO A 109 -16.80 -5.94 -13.90
C PRO A 109 -17.97 -5.55 -12.99
N SER A 110 -19.20 -5.83 -13.43
CA SER A 110 -20.44 -5.58 -12.67
C SER A 110 -20.54 -6.40 -11.39
N ASP A 111 -19.94 -7.59 -11.34
CA ASP A 111 -19.93 -8.44 -10.14
C ASP A 111 -19.05 -7.83 -9.06
N VAL A 112 -18.04 -7.04 -9.45
CA VAL A 112 -17.14 -6.29 -8.56
C VAL A 112 -17.78 -4.96 -8.13
N THR A 113 -18.26 -4.17 -9.11
CA THR A 113 -18.71 -2.79 -8.90
C THR A 113 -20.17 -2.66 -8.55
N GLY A 114 -20.98 -3.67 -8.86
CA GLY A 114 -22.44 -3.60 -8.74
C GLY A 114 -23.11 -3.20 -10.06
N VAL A 115 -24.43 -3.22 -10.05
CA VAL A 115 -25.28 -3.03 -11.24
C VAL A 115 -26.57 -2.32 -10.88
N SER A 116 -27.08 -1.50 -11.81
CA SER A 116 -28.45 -0.94 -11.68
C SER A 116 -29.46 -1.96 -12.13
N ILE A 117 -30.43 -2.26 -11.27
CA ILE A 117 -31.56 -3.13 -11.59
C ILE A 117 -32.86 -2.36 -11.52
N TYR A 118 -33.80 -2.69 -12.38
CA TYR A 118 -35.13 -2.10 -12.33
C TYR A 118 -35.90 -2.64 -11.12
N ASP A 119 -36.35 -1.73 -10.27
CA ASP A 119 -37.21 -2.05 -9.11
C ASP A 119 -38.66 -1.77 -9.48
N ASP A 120 -39.47 -2.83 -9.54
CA ASP A 120 -40.88 -2.73 -9.89
C ASP A 120 -41.72 -1.96 -8.86
N ALA A 121 -41.33 -2.00 -7.60
CA ALA A 121 -42.02 -1.27 -6.54
C ALA A 121 -41.71 0.23 -6.58
N ALA A 122 -40.45 0.59 -6.82
CA ALA A 122 -40.00 1.97 -6.96
C ALA A 122 -40.23 2.53 -8.38
N LYS A 123 -40.56 1.68 -9.38
CA LYS A 123 -40.68 2.03 -10.82
C LYS A 123 -39.45 2.78 -11.33
N ALA A 124 -38.26 2.44 -10.84
CA ALA A 124 -37.00 3.11 -11.15
C ALA A 124 -35.84 2.12 -11.16
N PHE A 125 -34.75 2.51 -11.83
CA PHE A 125 -33.49 1.79 -11.69
C PHE A 125 -32.85 2.11 -10.35
N VAL A 126 -32.53 1.07 -9.59
CA VAL A 126 -31.86 1.17 -8.28
C VAL A 126 -30.49 0.53 -8.39
N PHE A 127 -29.45 1.28 -7.99
CA PHE A 127 -28.09 0.76 -7.98
C PHE A 127 -27.90 -0.22 -6.80
N LYS A 128 -27.62 -1.47 -7.11
CA LYS A 128 -27.17 -2.48 -6.15
C LYS A 128 -25.65 -2.47 -6.08
N ARG A 129 -25.12 -2.04 -4.93
CA ARG A 129 -23.68 -1.97 -4.68
C ARG A 129 -23.04 -3.36 -4.75
N GLY A 130 -21.92 -3.45 -5.44
CA GLY A 130 -21.07 -4.64 -5.48
C GLY A 130 -20.17 -4.77 -4.25
N PRO A 131 -19.41 -5.88 -4.15
CA PRO A 131 -18.55 -6.16 -3.00
C PRO A 131 -17.38 -5.18 -2.83
N ILE A 132 -17.07 -4.36 -3.84
CA ILE A 132 -16.03 -3.32 -3.74
C ILE A 132 -16.37 -2.22 -2.74
N PHE A 133 -17.65 -2.06 -2.34
CA PHE A 133 -18.10 -1.04 -1.40
C PHE A 133 -17.87 -1.45 0.04
N ALA A 134 -16.63 -1.78 0.36
CA ALA A 134 -16.12 -2.06 1.70
C ALA A 134 -14.91 -1.17 1.98
N ASN A 135 -14.43 -1.15 3.23
CA ASN A 135 -13.22 -0.43 3.62
C ASN A 135 -11.95 -1.23 3.28
N ILE A 136 -11.98 -2.53 3.60
CA ILE A 136 -10.89 -3.45 3.33
C ILE A 136 -11.41 -4.51 2.35
N VAL A 137 -10.82 -4.56 1.18
CA VAL A 137 -11.19 -5.49 0.11
C VAL A 137 -10.04 -6.45 -0.15
N LEU A 138 -10.29 -7.74 -0.02
CA LEU A 138 -9.38 -8.78 -0.48
C LEU A 138 -9.81 -9.20 -1.89
N ALA A 139 -9.04 -8.77 -2.90
CA ALA A 139 -9.16 -9.22 -4.29
C ALA A 139 -8.27 -10.45 -4.48
N ASP A 140 -8.86 -11.64 -4.29
CA ASP A 140 -8.11 -12.90 -4.27
C ASP A 140 -7.92 -13.44 -5.68
N GLU A 141 -6.66 -13.78 -6.03
CA GLU A 141 -6.25 -14.30 -7.34
C GLU A 141 -6.59 -13.36 -8.53
N ILE A 142 -6.25 -12.07 -8.40
CA ILE A 142 -6.62 -11.04 -9.39
C ILE A 142 -6.18 -11.39 -10.83
N ASN A 143 -5.07 -12.13 -10.98
CA ASN A 143 -4.54 -12.56 -12.27
C ASN A 143 -5.38 -13.65 -12.96
N ARG A 144 -6.40 -14.22 -12.31
CA ARG A 144 -7.34 -15.17 -12.94
C ARG A 144 -8.45 -14.50 -13.71
N ALA A 145 -8.81 -13.27 -13.38
CA ALA A 145 -9.86 -12.57 -14.10
C ALA A 145 -9.35 -11.89 -15.36
N THR A 146 -10.27 -11.63 -16.28
CA THR A 146 -9.97 -10.93 -17.53
C THR A 146 -9.40 -9.52 -17.29
N PRO A 147 -8.59 -8.96 -18.21
CA PRO A 147 -8.06 -7.60 -18.10
C PRO A 147 -9.15 -6.54 -17.89
N LYS A 148 -10.35 -6.75 -18.42
CA LYS A 148 -11.49 -5.85 -18.26
C LYS A 148 -11.95 -5.77 -16.80
N THR A 149 -12.05 -6.92 -16.13
CA THR A 149 -12.44 -7.01 -14.72
C THR A 149 -11.34 -6.50 -13.80
N GLN A 150 -10.07 -6.81 -14.12
CA GLN A 150 -8.92 -6.24 -13.41
C GLN A 150 -8.93 -4.70 -13.47
N SER A 151 -9.17 -4.12 -14.67
CA SER A 151 -9.21 -2.67 -14.86
C SER A 151 -10.31 -2.00 -14.05
N ALA A 152 -11.46 -2.64 -13.87
CA ALA A 152 -12.54 -2.11 -13.03
C ALA A 152 -12.10 -1.96 -11.57
N LEU A 153 -11.45 -2.97 -10.98
CA LEU A 153 -10.88 -2.87 -9.63
C LEU A 153 -9.83 -1.75 -9.54
N LEU A 154 -8.90 -1.73 -10.48
CA LEU A 154 -7.77 -0.79 -10.48
C LEU A 154 -8.22 0.67 -10.65
N GLU A 155 -9.32 0.93 -11.37
CA GLU A 155 -9.91 2.28 -11.47
C GLU A 155 -10.45 2.74 -10.11
N VAL A 156 -11.11 1.85 -9.38
CA VAL A 156 -11.62 2.16 -8.03
C VAL A 156 -10.49 2.45 -7.06
N MET A 157 -9.37 1.72 -7.16
CA MET A 157 -8.19 1.98 -6.33
C MET A 157 -7.64 3.41 -6.51
N ASP A 158 -7.58 3.91 -7.75
CA ASP A 158 -7.05 5.26 -8.01
C ASP A 158 -8.00 6.38 -7.55
N ARG A 159 -9.31 6.15 -7.59
CA ARG A 159 -10.31 7.22 -7.43
C ARG A 159 -11.15 7.12 -6.15
N ALA A 160 -11.06 6.00 -5.43
CA ALA A 160 -11.93 5.66 -4.29
C ALA A 160 -13.43 5.84 -4.59
N ARG A 161 -13.83 5.61 -5.86
CA ARG A 161 -15.23 5.72 -6.32
C ARG A 161 -15.47 4.84 -7.54
N VAL A 162 -16.73 4.43 -7.68
CA VAL A 162 -17.26 3.71 -8.85
C VAL A 162 -18.23 4.62 -9.59
N THR A 163 -18.17 4.68 -10.91
CA THR A 163 -19.15 5.41 -11.71
C THR A 163 -20.09 4.43 -12.39
N VAL A 164 -21.38 4.47 -12.05
CA VAL A 164 -22.42 3.63 -12.67
C VAL A 164 -23.49 4.54 -13.25
N ASP A 165 -23.86 4.32 -14.52
CA ASP A 165 -24.85 5.12 -15.24
C ASP A 165 -24.57 6.64 -15.17
N GLY A 166 -23.27 7.03 -15.18
CA GLY A 166 -22.86 8.43 -15.08
C GLY A 166 -22.87 9.01 -13.67
N VAL A 167 -23.31 8.24 -12.66
CA VAL A 167 -23.36 8.69 -11.25
C VAL A 167 -22.14 8.13 -10.48
N PRO A 168 -21.31 8.99 -9.85
CA PRO A 168 -20.21 8.55 -9.02
C PRO A 168 -20.69 8.11 -7.63
N HIS A 169 -20.27 6.92 -7.19
CA HIS A 169 -20.54 6.35 -5.88
C HIS A 169 -19.21 6.17 -5.13
N ALA A 170 -19.05 6.83 -3.99
CA ALA A 170 -17.86 6.67 -3.15
C ALA A 170 -17.83 5.28 -2.50
N VAL A 171 -16.66 4.66 -2.42
CA VAL A 171 -16.41 3.44 -1.64
C VAL A 171 -16.17 3.75 -0.16
N GLY A 172 -15.90 2.74 0.65
CA GLY A 172 -15.58 2.92 2.07
C GLY A 172 -14.34 3.83 2.29
N SER A 173 -14.28 4.49 3.43
CA SER A 173 -13.11 5.29 3.81
C SER A 173 -12.77 5.01 5.29
N PRO A 174 -11.52 4.66 5.64
CA PRO A 174 -10.39 4.42 4.73
C PRO A 174 -10.68 3.28 3.73
N PHE A 175 -9.99 3.29 2.59
CA PHE A 175 -10.12 2.27 1.54
C PHE A 175 -8.77 1.62 1.26
N LEU A 176 -8.68 0.31 1.45
CA LEU A 176 -7.46 -0.44 1.17
C LEU A 176 -7.80 -1.77 0.48
N VAL A 177 -7.14 -2.02 -0.65
CA VAL A 177 -7.23 -3.28 -1.38
C VAL A 177 -5.99 -4.12 -1.09
N PHE A 178 -6.22 -5.38 -0.70
CA PHE A 178 -5.25 -6.46 -0.74
C PHE A 178 -5.52 -7.25 -2.02
N ALA A 179 -4.73 -7.06 -3.05
CA ALA A 179 -4.79 -7.93 -4.21
C ALA A 179 -3.80 -9.09 -4.05
N THR A 180 -4.25 -10.31 -4.32
CA THR A 180 -3.36 -11.46 -4.26
C THR A 180 -3.06 -12.01 -5.64
N GLN A 181 -1.85 -12.49 -5.83
CA GLN A 181 -1.42 -13.28 -6.99
C GLN A 181 -0.75 -14.56 -6.52
N ASN A 182 -1.01 -15.66 -7.23
CA ASN A 182 -0.25 -16.87 -7.06
C ASN A 182 0.86 -16.90 -8.14
N PRO A 183 2.13 -16.83 -7.76
CA PRO A 183 3.23 -16.81 -8.73
C PRO A 183 3.46 -18.15 -9.43
N VAL A 184 2.79 -19.23 -9.02
CA VAL A 184 2.98 -20.58 -9.57
C VAL A 184 1.97 -20.92 -10.67
N ASP A 185 0.78 -20.34 -10.63
CA ASP A 185 -0.30 -20.65 -11.59
C ASP A 185 -0.17 -19.76 -12.84
N TYR A 186 0.41 -20.30 -13.89
CA TYR A 186 0.51 -19.61 -15.19
C TYR A 186 -0.60 -20.00 -16.18
N GLU A 187 -1.13 -21.22 -16.10
CA GLU A 187 -2.18 -21.67 -17.01
C GLU A 187 -3.51 -20.98 -16.70
N GLY A 188 -4.11 -20.36 -17.72
CA GLY A 188 -5.38 -19.67 -17.58
C GLY A 188 -5.33 -18.34 -16.80
N THR A 189 -4.15 -17.72 -16.65
CA THR A 189 -4.00 -16.44 -15.96
C THR A 189 -3.71 -15.29 -16.92
N PHE A 190 -4.10 -14.08 -16.52
CA PHE A 190 -3.83 -12.83 -17.18
C PHE A 190 -2.91 -11.97 -16.28
N PRO A 191 -1.59 -11.97 -16.52
CA PRO A 191 -0.68 -11.20 -15.70
C PRO A 191 -1.00 -9.71 -15.76
N LEU A 192 -0.83 -9.03 -14.62
CA LEU A 192 -0.98 -7.57 -14.56
C LEU A 192 0.17 -6.88 -15.31
N PRO A 193 -0.12 -5.97 -16.26
CA PRO A 193 0.91 -5.12 -16.87
C PRO A 193 1.63 -4.26 -15.83
N GLU A 194 2.89 -3.89 -16.09
CA GLU A 194 3.70 -3.05 -15.20
C GLU A 194 3.00 -1.73 -14.84
N SER A 195 2.31 -1.09 -15.80
CA SER A 195 1.54 0.13 -15.58
C SER A 195 0.35 -0.03 -14.63
N GLN A 196 -0.16 -1.26 -14.48
CA GLN A 196 -1.23 -1.58 -13.54
C GLN A 196 -0.65 -1.95 -12.16
N MET A 197 0.49 -2.64 -12.13
CA MET A 197 1.21 -2.92 -10.88
C MET A 197 1.68 -1.65 -10.17
N ASP A 198 1.98 -0.58 -10.90
CA ASP A 198 2.37 0.73 -10.35
C ASP A 198 1.27 1.41 -9.49
N ARG A 199 0.04 0.89 -9.50
CA ARG A 199 -1.07 1.36 -8.64
C ARG A 199 -0.99 0.83 -7.21
N PHE A 200 -0.30 -0.28 -6.99
CA PHE A 200 -0.04 -0.79 -5.65
C PHE A 200 1.10 -0.01 -5.01
N LEU A 201 0.91 0.42 -3.77
CA LEU A 201 1.95 1.14 -3.02
C LEU A 201 3.15 0.23 -2.79
N MET A 202 2.90 -0.98 -2.34
CA MET A 202 3.95 -1.96 -2.05
C MET A 202 3.50 -3.38 -2.31
N ARG A 203 4.49 -4.25 -2.50
CA ARG A 203 4.33 -5.69 -2.62
C ARG A 203 4.86 -6.37 -1.37
N LEU A 204 4.11 -7.36 -0.90
CA LEU A 204 4.46 -8.17 0.27
C LEU A 204 4.54 -9.64 -0.10
N HIS A 205 5.37 -10.34 0.67
CA HIS A 205 5.45 -11.79 0.74
C HIS A 205 5.28 -12.20 2.21
N ILE A 206 4.27 -13.01 2.50
CA ILE A 206 3.98 -13.46 3.86
C ILE A 206 4.84 -14.67 4.21
N GLY A 207 4.89 -15.67 3.31
CA GLY A 207 5.57 -16.93 3.49
C GLY A 207 4.99 -17.78 4.60
N TYR A 208 5.49 -19.01 4.74
CA TYR A 208 5.10 -19.90 5.84
C TYR A 208 5.55 -19.33 7.20
N PRO A 209 4.79 -19.60 8.28
CA PRO A 209 5.21 -19.27 9.63
C PRO A 209 6.45 -20.10 10.03
N GLN A 210 7.16 -19.66 11.05
CA GLN A 210 8.21 -20.48 11.64
C GLN A 210 7.59 -21.67 12.37
N VAL A 211 8.34 -22.75 12.55
CA VAL A 211 7.84 -24.02 13.14
C VAL A 211 7.16 -23.80 14.49
N GLY A 212 7.70 -22.90 15.33
CA GLY A 212 7.10 -22.56 16.64
C GLY A 212 5.74 -21.88 16.52
N ASP A 213 5.64 -20.90 15.61
CA ASP A 213 4.41 -20.16 15.35
C ASP A 213 3.35 -21.06 14.69
N GLU A 214 3.77 -21.94 13.76
CA GLU A 214 2.89 -22.91 13.12
C GLU A 214 2.28 -23.88 14.14
N MET A 215 3.10 -24.35 15.10
CA MET A 215 2.64 -25.20 16.20
C MET A 215 1.60 -24.48 17.07
N GLU A 216 1.78 -23.16 17.31
CA GLU A 216 0.78 -22.37 18.07
C GLU A 216 -0.54 -22.21 17.28
N ILE A 217 -0.44 -21.99 15.96
CA ILE A 217 -1.60 -21.92 15.06
C ILE A 217 -2.36 -23.26 15.09
N LEU A 218 -1.67 -24.39 14.95
CA LEU A 218 -2.27 -25.72 15.01
C LEU A 218 -2.96 -25.99 16.36
N ARG A 219 -2.34 -25.59 17.47
CA ARG A 219 -2.94 -25.73 18.81
C ARG A 219 -4.19 -24.90 18.99
N SER A 220 -4.29 -23.73 18.34
CA SER A 220 -5.46 -22.88 18.45
C SER A 220 -6.72 -23.51 17.83
N ALA A 221 -6.56 -24.49 16.94
CA ALA A 221 -7.60 -25.24 16.22
C ALA A 221 -8.68 -24.37 15.56
N ARG A 222 -8.37 -23.08 15.29
CA ARG A 222 -9.30 -22.15 14.62
C ARG A 222 -9.24 -22.40 13.14
N ILE A 223 -10.37 -22.77 12.55
CA ILE A 223 -10.48 -22.99 11.10
C ILE A 223 -11.30 -21.85 10.51
N GLY A 224 -10.72 -21.15 9.52
CA GLY A 224 -11.33 -20.02 8.83
C GLY A 224 -11.14 -18.68 9.56
N TYR A 225 -11.14 -17.61 8.76
CA TYR A 225 -10.98 -16.25 9.27
C TYR A 225 -12.20 -15.75 10.08
N ASP A 226 -13.41 -16.31 9.83
CA ASP A 226 -14.63 -15.95 10.57
C ASP A 226 -14.57 -16.37 12.05
N ALA A 227 -13.70 -17.35 12.37
CA ALA A 227 -13.48 -17.77 13.77
C ALA A 227 -12.61 -16.78 14.57
N ILE A 228 -12.10 -15.73 13.94
CA ILE A 228 -11.28 -14.72 14.58
C ILE A 228 -12.17 -13.80 15.41
N GLN A 229 -12.07 -13.93 16.72
CA GLN A 229 -12.71 -13.02 17.66
C GLN A 229 -11.74 -11.88 18.00
N MET A 230 -11.88 -10.76 17.30
CA MET A 230 -11.08 -9.56 17.52
C MET A 230 -12.00 -8.38 17.86
N ARG A 231 -11.61 -7.59 18.85
CA ARG A 231 -12.30 -6.34 19.17
C ARG A 231 -11.64 -5.21 18.39
N ALA A 232 -12.44 -4.26 17.91
CA ALA A 232 -11.92 -3.03 17.34
C ALA A 232 -11.14 -2.26 18.42
N VAL A 233 -9.94 -1.81 18.04
CA VAL A 233 -9.02 -1.03 18.89
C VAL A 233 -8.77 0.36 18.33
N ALA A 234 -9.27 0.63 17.12
CA ALA A 234 -9.22 1.92 16.47
C ALA A 234 -10.52 2.16 15.67
N THR A 235 -10.79 3.41 15.32
CA THR A 235 -11.91 3.82 14.49
C THR A 235 -11.44 4.28 13.11
N SER A 236 -12.32 4.24 12.12
CA SER A 236 -12.06 4.81 10.79
C SER A 236 -11.63 6.28 10.86
N ALA A 237 -12.21 7.07 11.78
CA ALA A 237 -11.87 8.48 11.95
C ALA A 237 -10.43 8.68 12.44
N GLU A 238 -9.95 7.86 13.40
CA GLU A 238 -8.56 7.90 13.87
C GLU A 238 -7.57 7.56 12.74
N ILE A 239 -7.91 6.58 11.89
CA ILE A 239 -7.08 6.22 10.74
C ILE A 239 -7.01 7.36 9.72
N LEU A 240 -8.15 7.95 9.37
CA LEU A 240 -8.20 9.07 8.42
C LEU A 240 -7.45 10.30 8.95
N ALA A 241 -7.57 10.58 10.25
CA ALA A 241 -6.80 11.64 10.89
C ALA A 241 -5.29 11.40 10.77
N ALA A 242 -4.83 10.17 11.02
CA ALA A 242 -3.43 9.80 10.86
C ALA A 242 -2.97 9.88 9.39
N GLN A 243 -3.79 9.42 8.42
CA GLN A 243 -3.48 9.54 6.98
C GLN A 243 -3.28 11.00 6.55
N ALA A 244 -4.11 11.92 7.08
CA ALA A 244 -3.97 13.35 6.79
C ALA A 244 -2.65 13.96 7.30
N LEU A 245 -2.05 13.38 8.35
CA LEU A 245 -0.77 13.84 8.90
C LEU A 245 0.44 13.36 8.10
N VAL A 246 0.34 12.26 7.34
CA VAL A 246 1.48 11.67 6.62
C VAL A 246 2.15 12.69 5.70
N SER A 247 1.38 13.47 4.94
CA SER A 247 1.93 14.48 4.02
C SER A 247 2.61 15.67 4.73
N GLN A 248 2.39 15.84 6.03
CA GLN A 248 2.95 16.90 6.86
C GLN A 248 4.27 16.48 7.53
N VAL A 249 4.61 15.17 7.50
CA VAL A 249 5.91 14.67 7.98
C VAL A 249 7.02 15.27 7.12
N TYR A 250 7.96 15.94 7.76
CA TYR A 250 9.02 16.67 7.09
C TYR A 250 10.02 15.72 6.40
N ILE A 251 10.49 16.10 5.24
CA ILE A 251 11.62 15.44 4.56
C ILE A 251 12.66 16.52 4.29
N GLU A 252 13.84 16.33 4.85
CA GLU A 252 14.98 17.18 4.63
C GLU A 252 15.46 17.04 3.18
N GLU A 253 15.96 18.13 2.57
CA GLU A 253 16.34 18.17 1.15
C GLU A 253 17.41 17.12 0.83
N SER A 254 18.39 16.92 1.70
CA SER A 254 19.44 15.91 1.54
C SER A 254 18.88 14.48 1.48
N VAL A 255 17.80 14.19 2.26
CA VAL A 255 17.11 12.90 2.27
C VAL A 255 16.27 12.74 0.99
N LEU A 256 15.66 13.83 0.52
CA LEU A 256 14.93 13.82 -0.76
C LEU A 256 15.88 13.62 -1.95
N GLU A 257 17.04 14.26 -1.95
CA GLU A 257 18.10 14.00 -2.93
C GLU A 257 18.60 12.56 -2.89
N TYR A 258 18.75 11.98 -1.70
CA TYR A 258 19.11 10.58 -1.53
C TYR A 258 18.09 9.64 -2.19
N LEU A 259 16.79 9.86 -1.94
CA LEU A 259 15.71 9.14 -2.61
C LEU A 259 15.82 9.29 -4.14
N LEU A 260 16.01 10.52 -4.64
CA LEU A 260 16.13 10.79 -6.06
C LEU A 260 17.35 10.08 -6.69
N LYS A 261 18.49 10.02 -5.99
CA LYS A 261 19.68 9.26 -6.43
C LYS A 261 19.36 7.78 -6.59
N ILE A 262 18.62 7.18 -5.65
CA ILE A 262 18.18 5.77 -5.75
C ILE A 262 17.29 5.60 -6.99
N VAL A 263 16.28 6.45 -7.18
CA VAL A 263 15.39 6.40 -8.35
C VAL A 263 16.17 6.53 -9.66
N THR A 264 17.09 7.49 -9.73
CA THR A 264 17.89 7.72 -10.93
C THR A 264 18.84 6.55 -11.22
N ALA A 265 19.45 5.97 -10.19
CA ALA A 265 20.31 4.80 -10.34
C ALA A 265 19.54 3.60 -10.93
N THR A 266 18.27 3.39 -10.56
CA THR A 266 17.48 2.33 -11.20
C THR A 266 17.25 2.55 -12.70
N ARG A 267 17.26 3.80 -13.18
CA ARG A 267 17.03 4.13 -14.59
C ARG A 267 18.29 3.94 -15.46
N THR A 268 19.46 3.97 -14.84
CA THR A 268 20.75 3.76 -15.50
C THR A 268 21.26 2.33 -15.34
N GLU A 269 20.63 1.53 -14.49
CA GLU A 269 21.01 0.14 -14.25
C GLU A 269 20.62 -0.74 -15.45
N SER A 270 21.60 -1.37 -16.06
CA SER A 270 21.42 -2.20 -17.26
C SER A 270 20.74 -3.54 -16.99
N GLU A 271 20.67 -3.95 -15.72
CA GLU A 271 19.96 -5.19 -15.32
C GLU A 271 18.44 -5.03 -15.41
N PHE A 272 17.91 -3.80 -15.40
CA PHE A 272 16.46 -3.56 -15.46
C PHE A 272 15.97 -3.23 -16.87
N ARG A 273 14.78 -3.71 -17.22
CA ARG A 273 14.11 -3.35 -18.49
C ARG A 273 13.73 -1.86 -18.54
N ALA A 274 13.31 -1.32 -17.41
CA ALA A 274 12.97 0.07 -17.22
C ALA A 274 13.24 0.45 -15.75
N GLY A 275 13.63 1.70 -15.50
CA GLY A 275 13.82 2.21 -14.15
C GLY A 275 12.51 2.71 -13.52
N ILE A 276 12.58 3.09 -12.26
CA ILE A 276 11.43 3.57 -11.46
C ILE A 276 10.85 4.85 -12.06
N SER A 277 9.53 4.87 -12.19
CA SER A 277 8.75 6.02 -12.62
C SER A 277 8.73 7.13 -11.55
N VAL A 278 8.32 8.34 -11.95
CA VAL A 278 8.08 9.44 -10.98
C VAL A 278 7.03 9.03 -9.95
N ARG A 279 5.98 8.31 -10.37
CA ARG A 279 4.94 7.77 -9.47
C ARG A 279 5.53 6.82 -8.43
N GLY A 280 6.46 5.93 -8.84
CA GLY A 280 7.18 5.05 -7.92
C GLY A 280 8.01 5.82 -6.90
N GLY A 281 8.71 6.89 -7.31
CA GLY A 281 9.43 7.77 -6.40
C GLY A 281 8.51 8.47 -5.38
N LEU A 282 7.35 8.97 -5.82
CA LEU A 282 6.34 9.55 -4.94
C LEU A 282 5.76 8.51 -3.97
N ALA A 283 5.56 7.27 -4.42
CA ALA A 283 5.10 6.17 -3.58
C ALA A 283 6.11 5.86 -2.47
N LEU A 284 7.41 5.82 -2.77
CA LEU A 284 8.45 5.61 -1.77
C LEU A 284 8.52 6.77 -0.76
N ARG A 285 8.44 8.01 -1.23
CA ARG A 285 8.36 9.19 -0.36
C ARG A 285 7.19 9.07 0.63
N GLN A 286 5.99 8.79 0.13
CA GLN A 286 4.77 8.69 0.94
C GLN A 286 4.86 7.54 1.95
N ALA A 287 5.38 6.39 1.55
CA ALA A 287 5.60 5.25 2.44
C ALA A 287 6.63 5.56 3.55
N ALA A 288 7.72 6.28 3.22
CA ALA A 288 8.73 6.72 4.20
C ALA A 288 8.14 7.72 5.22
N GLN A 289 7.33 8.68 4.76
CA GLN A 289 6.61 9.59 5.65
C GLN A 289 5.65 8.84 6.58
N ALA A 290 4.90 7.87 6.05
CA ALA A 290 4.01 7.03 6.85
C ALA A 290 4.80 6.22 7.90
N ARG A 291 5.93 5.62 7.53
CA ARG A 291 6.80 4.88 8.46
C ARG A 291 7.31 5.79 9.58
N ALA A 292 7.80 6.98 9.26
CA ALA A 292 8.26 7.95 10.24
C ALA A 292 7.15 8.32 11.25
N LEU A 293 5.93 8.59 10.74
CA LEU A 293 4.74 8.87 11.56
C LEU A 293 4.44 7.71 12.54
N LEU A 294 4.43 6.46 12.06
CA LEU A 294 4.17 5.27 12.86
C LEU A 294 5.21 5.06 13.96
N LEU A 295 6.44 5.52 13.72
CA LEU A 295 7.53 5.52 14.69
C LEU A 295 7.52 6.75 15.62
N GLY A 296 6.52 7.64 15.46
CA GLY A 296 6.34 8.85 16.29
C GLY A 296 7.31 9.97 15.96
N ARG A 297 7.81 10.01 14.71
CA ARG A 297 8.69 11.07 14.22
C ARG A 297 7.94 11.98 13.25
N ASP A 298 8.21 13.26 13.31
CA ASP A 298 7.72 14.30 12.40
C ASP A 298 8.69 14.57 11.22
N PHE A 299 9.72 13.75 11.09
CA PHE A 299 10.70 13.79 10.00
C PHE A 299 11.11 12.40 9.54
N VAL A 300 11.50 12.30 8.26
CA VAL A 300 11.97 11.09 7.61
C VAL A 300 13.48 10.96 7.76
N LEU A 301 13.94 9.73 8.04
CA LEU A 301 15.36 9.36 8.05
C LEU A 301 15.72 8.58 6.78
N PRO A 302 17.00 8.56 6.37
CA PRO A 302 17.47 7.71 5.27
C PRO A 302 17.10 6.22 5.44
N ASP A 303 17.12 5.72 6.67
CA ASP A 303 16.75 4.34 7.00
C ASP A 303 15.30 4.02 6.62
N ASP A 304 14.37 5.00 6.74
CA ASP A 304 12.99 4.81 6.31
C ASP A 304 12.88 4.54 4.81
N ILE A 305 13.74 5.18 4.03
CA ILE A 305 13.81 4.97 2.58
C ILE A 305 14.40 3.59 2.28
N GLN A 306 15.55 3.26 2.90
CA GLN A 306 16.27 2.01 2.66
C GLN A 306 15.40 0.77 2.91
N GLU A 307 14.69 0.74 4.03
CA GLU A 307 13.80 -0.35 4.42
C GLU A 307 12.64 -0.56 3.43
N LEU A 308 12.17 0.53 2.80
CA LEU A 308 11.00 0.51 1.95
C LEU A 308 11.32 0.38 0.45
N VAL A 309 12.58 0.54 0.01
CA VAL A 309 12.96 0.39 -1.40
C VAL A 309 12.51 -0.97 -1.95
N GLY A 310 12.78 -2.06 -1.26
CA GLY A 310 12.40 -3.41 -1.68
C GLY A 310 10.89 -3.59 -1.85
N PRO A 311 10.09 -3.39 -0.80
CA PRO A 311 8.63 -3.48 -0.86
C PRO A 311 7.98 -2.55 -1.89
N VAL A 312 8.47 -1.31 -2.02
CA VAL A 312 7.86 -0.30 -2.90
C VAL A 312 8.33 -0.43 -4.36
N PHE A 313 9.60 -0.73 -4.62
CA PHE A 313 10.14 -0.77 -5.98
C PHE A 313 10.13 -2.17 -6.59
N GLY A 314 10.19 -3.22 -5.77
CA GLY A 314 10.43 -4.59 -6.25
C GLY A 314 9.37 -5.15 -7.20
N HIS A 315 8.15 -4.64 -7.22
CA HIS A 315 7.10 -5.04 -8.16
C HIS A 315 7.01 -4.12 -9.39
N ARG A 316 7.73 -3.00 -9.40
CA ARG A 316 7.77 -2.02 -10.48
C ARG A 316 8.95 -2.24 -11.44
N LEU A 317 9.85 -3.16 -11.10
CA LEU A 317 11.05 -3.46 -11.86
C LEU A 317 11.01 -4.87 -12.41
N GLY A 318 11.41 -5.01 -13.66
CA GLY A 318 11.63 -6.30 -14.32
C GLY A 318 13.07 -6.38 -14.83
N LEU A 319 13.65 -7.60 -14.85
CA LEU A 319 15.00 -7.81 -15.37
C LEU A 319 15.02 -7.71 -16.90
N ALA A 320 16.06 -7.07 -17.45
CA ALA A 320 16.27 -6.95 -18.90
C ALA A 320 16.63 -8.29 -19.53
N ARG A 321 17.32 -9.17 -18.77
CA ARG A 321 17.75 -10.51 -19.17
C ARG A 321 17.57 -11.45 -18.01
N GLY A 322 17.25 -12.71 -18.28
CA GLY A 322 17.10 -13.73 -17.24
C GLY A 322 15.82 -14.54 -17.38
N SER A 323 15.45 -15.22 -16.32
CA SER A 323 14.22 -15.99 -16.23
C SER A 323 13.02 -15.06 -16.12
N PHE A 324 11.95 -15.39 -16.85
CA PHE A 324 10.64 -14.76 -16.67
C PHE A 324 9.82 -15.44 -15.56
N ASP A 325 10.43 -16.43 -14.84
CA ASP A 325 9.78 -17.01 -13.66
C ASP A 325 9.85 -16.01 -12.49
N PRO A 326 8.71 -15.50 -11.99
CA PRO A 326 8.70 -14.58 -10.87
C PRO A 326 9.42 -15.08 -9.62
N ARG A 327 9.53 -16.40 -9.41
CA ARG A 327 10.25 -16.99 -8.29
C ARG A 327 11.75 -16.71 -8.33
N GLU A 328 12.32 -16.59 -9.53
CA GLU A 328 13.73 -16.26 -9.74
C GLU A 328 13.94 -14.78 -9.95
N GLU A 329 13.06 -14.13 -10.73
CA GLU A 329 13.15 -12.72 -11.05
C GLU A 329 13.03 -11.83 -9.81
N ARG A 330 12.07 -12.11 -8.91
CA ARG A 330 11.81 -11.25 -7.73
C ARG A 330 13.00 -11.17 -6.75
N PRO A 331 13.63 -12.27 -6.33
CA PRO A 331 14.81 -12.20 -5.48
C PRO A 331 15.98 -11.47 -6.16
N ALA A 332 16.16 -11.65 -7.47
CA ALA A 332 17.23 -11.00 -8.23
C ALA A 332 17.01 -9.47 -8.29
N VAL A 333 15.77 -9.00 -8.54
CA VAL A 333 15.42 -7.56 -8.48
C VAL A 333 15.71 -6.99 -7.10
N VAL A 334 15.31 -7.66 -6.03
CA VAL A 334 15.58 -7.20 -4.65
C VAL A 334 17.08 -7.15 -4.36
N SER A 335 17.85 -8.12 -4.85
CA SER A 335 19.30 -8.13 -4.72
C SER A 335 19.97 -6.98 -5.47
N ALA A 336 19.51 -6.68 -6.69
CA ALA A 336 19.99 -5.53 -7.47
C ALA A 336 19.66 -4.21 -6.76
N LEU A 337 18.45 -4.05 -6.24
CA LEU A 337 18.05 -2.88 -5.46
C LEU A 337 18.94 -2.69 -4.21
N LYS A 338 19.24 -3.76 -3.48
CA LYS A 338 20.14 -3.69 -2.31
C LYS A 338 21.55 -3.23 -2.71
N ARG A 339 22.09 -3.66 -3.85
CA ARG A 339 23.39 -3.20 -4.37
C ARG A 339 23.33 -1.71 -4.69
N ILE A 340 22.29 -1.25 -5.38
CA ILE A 340 22.09 0.17 -5.72
C ILE A 340 22.06 1.02 -4.45
N VAL A 341 21.23 0.65 -3.48
CA VAL A 341 21.12 1.39 -2.21
C VAL A 341 22.46 1.41 -1.47
N GLY A 342 23.17 0.28 -1.41
CA GLY A 342 24.47 0.18 -0.74
C GLY A 342 25.60 0.96 -1.42
N ALA A 343 25.48 1.30 -2.71
CA ALA A 343 26.45 2.08 -3.45
C ALA A 343 26.25 3.61 -3.32
N ILE A 344 25.11 4.07 -2.82
CA ILE A 344 24.77 5.49 -2.67
C ILE A 344 25.09 5.95 -1.25
N ALA A 345 25.91 6.99 -1.13
CA ALA A 345 26.27 7.54 0.17
C ALA A 345 25.03 8.06 0.92
N ILE A 346 24.90 7.66 2.18
CA ILE A 346 23.85 8.14 3.08
C ILE A 346 24.13 9.60 3.42
N PRO A 347 23.11 10.49 3.36
CA PRO A 347 23.29 11.87 3.80
C PRO A 347 23.59 11.95 5.30
N ASN A 348 24.46 12.88 5.66
CA ASN A 348 24.86 13.13 7.07
C ASN A 348 23.75 13.85 7.83
#